data_5223e6777b3b0e5f89f8cd37e2ebf2e0
#
_entry.id   5223e6777b3b0e5f89f8cd37e2ebf2e0
#
_cell.length_a   1.000
_cell.length_b   1.000
_cell.length_c   1.000
_cell.angle_alpha   90.00
_cell.angle_beta   90.00
_cell.angle_gamma   90.00
#
_symmetry.space_group_name_H-M   'P 1'
#
loop_
_entity.id
_entity.type
_entity.pdbx_description
1 polymer ?
#
loop_
_entity_poly.entity_id
_entity_poly.type
_entity_poly.pdbx_seq_one_letter_code
_entity_poly.pdbx_strand_id
1 'polypeptide(L)'
;MTSTAHNVLGEPLSECGRDPLTGFFRNGCCNTGENDSGLHLVCALVSDEFLQFSQSRGNDLISPAPRYGFPGLKLGDRWCLCVSRWKEALDAGVAPKVDLRATHISALEWVTLDELRAHAL
;
A
#
# COMPACT_ATOMS: atom_id res chain seq x y z
N MET A 1 6.28 -15.69 -21.13
CA MET A 1 4.92 -15.18 -20.94
C MET A 1 4.80 -14.45 -19.61
N THR A 2 4.24 -13.29 -19.63
CA THR A 2 4.11 -12.48 -18.43
C THR A 2 2.80 -12.82 -17.73
N SER A 3 2.86 -13.19 -16.46
CA SER A 3 1.64 -13.35 -15.69
C SER A 3 1.08 -11.96 -15.38
N THR A 4 -0.23 -11.80 -15.53
CA THR A 4 -0.89 -10.54 -15.24
C THR A 4 -1.41 -10.57 -13.81
N ALA A 5 -0.92 -9.63 -12.98
CA ALA A 5 -1.46 -9.45 -11.65
C ALA A 5 -2.86 -8.82 -11.75
N HIS A 6 -3.73 -9.16 -10.80
CA HIS A 6 -5.10 -8.64 -10.76
C HIS A 6 -5.31 -7.83 -9.49
N ASN A 7 -6.22 -6.86 -9.56
CA ASN A 7 -6.63 -6.08 -8.41
C ASN A 7 -7.79 -6.75 -7.67
N VAL A 8 -8.19 -6.16 -6.55
CA VAL A 8 -9.27 -6.70 -5.70
C VAL A 8 -10.63 -6.72 -6.38
N LEU A 9 -10.78 -6.07 -7.53
CA LEU A 9 -12.01 -6.08 -8.33
C LEU A 9 -11.97 -7.17 -9.41
N GLY A 10 -10.87 -7.94 -9.51
CA GLY A 10 -10.72 -8.98 -10.51
C GLY A 10 -10.28 -8.46 -11.88
N GLU A 11 -9.86 -7.22 -11.97
CA GLU A 11 -9.36 -6.58 -13.19
C GLU A 11 -7.83 -6.59 -13.19
N PRO A 12 -7.19 -6.32 -14.33
CA PRO A 12 -5.73 -6.16 -14.34
C PRO A 12 -5.28 -5.06 -13.36
N LEU A 13 -4.19 -5.32 -12.66
CA LEU A 13 -3.68 -4.41 -11.63
C LEU A 13 -3.22 -3.09 -12.27
N SER A 14 -3.77 -1.96 -11.78
CA SER A 14 -3.37 -0.64 -12.23
C SER A 14 -2.15 -0.15 -11.44
N GLU A 15 -1.46 0.83 -11.99
CA GLU A 15 -0.32 1.46 -11.32
C GLU A 15 -0.77 2.27 -10.11
N CYS A 16 -0.05 2.14 -9.01
CA CYS A 16 -0.33 2.90 -7.78
C CYS A 16 0.30 4.30 -7.84
N GLY A 17 1.58 4.41 -8.16
CA GLY A 17 2.23 5.69 -8.26
C GLY A 17 3.71 5.61 -8.60
N ARG A 18 4.27 6.73 -9.11
CA ARG A 18 5.67 6.83 -9.50
C ARG A 18 6.44 7.95 -8.81
N ASP A 19 5.74 8.83 -8.10
CA ASP A 19 6.36 9.96 -7.42
C ASP A 19 5.77 10.13 -6.02
N PRO A 20 6.35 9.47 -5.03
CA PRO A 20 7.54 8.59 -5.07
C PRO A 20 7.26 7.27 -5.78
N LEU A 21 8.29 6.69 -6.39
CA LEU A 21 8.17 5.38 -7.04
C LEU A 21 7.94 4.33 -5.97
N THR A 22 6.84 3.59 -6.07
CA THR A 22 6.41 2.66 -5.04
C THR A 22 6.34 1.22 -5.55
N GLY A 23 6.01 0.30 -4.63
CA GLY A 23 5.92 -1.13 -4.89
C GLY A 23 7.16 -1.87 -4.44
N PHE A 24 6.98 -3.16 -4.12
CA PHE A 24 8.12 -4.01 -3.73
C PHE A 24 9.18 -4.02 -4.82
N PHE A 25 8.76 -4.08 -6.08
CA PHE A 25 9.68 -4.09 -7.23
C PHE A 25 10.07 -2.68 -7.71
N ARG A 26 9.58 -1.64 -7.06
CA ARG A 26 9.81 -0.23 -7.44
C ARG A 26 9.46 0.05 -8.91
N ASN A 27 8.36 -0.51 -9.36
CA ASN A 27 7.84 -0.29 -10.71
C ASN A 27 6.52 0.49 -10.74
N GLY A 28 6.10 1.03 -9.58
CA GLY A 28 4.87 1.80 -9.47
C GLY A 28 3.63 0.97 -9.16
N CYS A 29 3.73 -0.35 -9.17
CA CYS A 29 2.60 -1.26 -8.96
C CYS A 29 2.73 -2.01 -7.65
N CYS A 30 1.61 -2.23 -6.98
CA CYS A 30 1.55 -3.01 -5.74
C CYS A 30 1.54 -4.51 -6.06
N ASN A 31 2.55 -4.94 -6.80
CA ASN A 31 2.73 -6.35 -7.14
C ASN A 31 3.59 -7.02 -6.08
N THR A 32 3.58 -8.35 -6.04
CA THR A 32 4.27 -9.12 -5.00
C THR A 32 4.94 -10.35 -5.59
N GLY A 33 5.82 -10.96 -4.82
CA GLY A 33 6.54 -12.18 -5.18
C GLY A 33 7.03 -12.89 -3.94
N GLU A 34 7.73 -13.99 -4.13
CA GLU A 34 8.19 -14.85 -3.02
C GLU A 34 9.03 -14.11 -1.98
N ASN A 35 9.81 -13.11 -2.41
CA ASN A 35 10.71 -12.39 -1.52
C ASN A 35 10.04 -11.20 -0.84
N ASP A 36 8.77 -10.93 -1.14
CA ASP A 36 8.03 -9.84 -0.51
C ASP A 36 7.36 -10.30 0.77
N SER A 37 8.15 -10.47 1.82
CA SER A 37 7.63 -10.92 3.12
C SER A 37 6.69 -9.90 3.75
N GLY A 38 6.81 -8.61 3.40
CA GLY A 38 5.93 -7.56 3.89
C GLY A 38 4.59 -7.50 3.20
N LEU A 39 4.44 -8.18 2.07
CA LEU A 39 3.20 -8.20 1.27
C LEU A 39 2.68 -6.79 1.02
N HIS A 40 3.42 -6.02 0.21
CA HIS A 40 3.12 -4.63 -0.12
C HIS A 40 2.00 -4.53 -1.15
N LEU A 41 0.79 -4.88 -0.73
CA LEU A 41 -0.35 -5.15 -1.62
C LEU A 41 -1.35 -4.00 -1.74
N VAL A 42 -1.37 -3.06 -0.79
CA VAL A 42 -2.43 -2.06 -0.69
C VAL A 42 -1.94 -0.71 -1.21
N CYS A 43 -2.57 -0.21 -2.28
CA CYS A 43 -2.27 1.14 -2.76
C CYS A 43 -3.01 2.15 -1.90
N ALA A 44 -2.28 2.82 -1.02
CA ALA A 44 -2.84 3.77 -0.06
C ALA A 44 -2.51 5.20 -0.44
N LEU A 45 -3.50 6.09 -0.27
CA LEU A 45 -3.30 7.54 -0.31
C LEU A 45 -3.08 7.99 1.12
N VAL A 46 -1.83 8.26 1.49
CA VAL A 46 -1.48 8.46 2.89
C VAL A 46 -1.95 9.80 3.43
N SER A 47 -2.35 9.79 4.71
CA SER A 47 -2.73 10.97 5.47
C SER A 47 -1.70 11.24 6.55
N ASP A 48 -1.67 12.46 7.08
CA ASP A 48 -0.78 12.80 8.19
C ASP A 48 -1.08 11.92 9.41
N GLU A 49 -2.35 11.70 9.70
CA GLU A 49 -2.77 10.87 10.83
C GLU A 49 -2.24 9.44 10.71
N PHE A 50 -2.38 8.84 9.51
CA PHE A 50 -1.84 7.51 9.26
C PHE A 50 -0.32 7.49 9.38
N LEU A 51 0.36 8.48 8.79
CA LEU A 51 1.84 8.52 8.80
C LEU A 51 2.38 8.60 10.22
N GLN A 52 1.77 9.41 11.07
CA GLN A 52 2.18 9.53 12.47
C GLN A 52 1.88 8.24 13.24
N PHE A 53 0.72 7.63 13.01
CA PHE A 53 0.37 6.35 13.61
C PHE A 53 1.38 5.27 13.21
N SER A 54 1.69 5.17 11.92
CA SER A 54 2.61 4.17 11.40
C SER A 54 4.00 4.33 12.01
N GLN A 55 4.49 5.56 12.13
CA GLN A 55 5.78 5.85 12.76
C GLN A 55 5.77 5.40 14.22
N SER A 56 4.69 5.66 14.96
CA SER A 56 4.56 5.27 16.36
C SER A 56 4.54 3.76 16.55
N ARG A 57 4.20 3.01 15.51
CA ARG A 57 4.13 1.54 15.53
C ARG A 57 5.38 0.89 14.94
N GLY A 58 6.44 1.66 14.74
CA GLY A 58 7.71 1.13 14.29
C GLY A 58 7.87 1.05 12.78
N ASN A 59 6.92 1.56 12.01
CA ASN A 59 6.99 1.63 10.55
C ASN A 59 7.09 3.10 10.12
N ASP A 60 8.30 3.65 10.20
CA ASP A 60 8.54 5.06 9.88
C ASP A 60 8.56 5.28 8.37
N LEU A 61 7.46 5.84 7.85
CA LEU A 61 7.33 6.21 6.44
C LEU A 61 7.58 7.70 6.21
N ILE A 62 7.86 8.45 7.27
CA ILE A 62 8.06 9.91 7.18
C ILE A 62 9.52 10.25 6.94
N SER A 63 10.44 9.61 7.66
CA SER A 63 11.87 9.90 7.57
C SER A 63 12.46 9.35 6.28
N PRO A 64 13.22 10.15 5.52
CA PRO A 64 13.90 9.65 4.34
C PRO A 64 14.88 8.53 4.68
N ALA A 65 15.01 7.57 3.78
CA ALA A 65 15.98 6.49 3.88
C ALA A 65 16.78 6.43 2.57
N PRO A 66 17.77 7.33 2.38
CA PRO A 66 18.51 7.43 1.11
C PRO A 66 19.17 6.14 0.67
N ARG A 67 19.58 5.32 1.63
CA ARG A 67 20.17 4.00 1.39
C ARG A 67 19.29 3.09 0.54
N TYR A 68 17.95 3.26 0.64
CA TYR A 68 16.98 2.49 -0.12
C TYR A 68 16.30 3.32 -1.21
N GLY A 69 16.80 4.52 -1.48
CA GLY A 69 16.19 5.43 -2.43
C GLY A 69 14.80 5.91 -2.01
N PHE A 70 14.52 5.90 -0.70
CA PHE A 70 13.21 6.28 -0.17
C PHE A 70 13.23 7.73 0.31
N PRO A 71 12.42 8.61 -0.31
CA PRO A 71 12.43 10.04 0.02
C PRO A 71 11.62 10.43 1.26
N GLY A 72 10.89 9.48 1.86
CA GLY A 72 9.88 9.78 2.88
C GLY A 72 8.55 10.15 2.23
N LEU A 73 7.46 9.88 2.95
CA LEU A 73 6.12 10.18 2.46
C LEU A 73 5.56 11.41 3.15
N LYS A 74 4.65 12.09 2.46
CA LYS A 74 3.91 13.23 2.97
C LYS A 74 2.44 13.08 2.58
N LEU A 75 1.58 13.88 3.19
CA LEU A 75 0.15 13.91 2.90
C LEU A 75 -0.11 13.92 1.39
N GLY A 76 -0.94 12.99 0.95
CA GLY A 76 -1.33 12.89 -0.45
C GLY A 76 -0.45 11.99 -1.31
N ASP A 77 0.65 11.50 -0.79
CA ASP A 77 1.48 10.55 -1.53
C ASP A 77 0.78 9.19 -1.61
N ARG A 78 1.06 8.46 -2.69
CA ARG A 78 0.57 7.08 -2.85
C ARG A 78 1.70 6.11 -2.55
N TRP A 79 1.36 5.04 -1.86
CA TRP A 79 2.35 4.04 -1.46
C TRP A 79 1.75 2.65 -1.43
N CYS A 80 2.51 1.68 -1.92
CA CYS A 80 2.14 0.28 -1.80
C CYS A 80 2.48 -0.17 -0.38
N LEU A 81 1.46 -0.18 0.46
CA LEU A 81 1.57 -0.42 1.89
C LEU A 81 1.50 -1.90 2.21
N CYS A 82 2.25 -2.35 3.21
CA CYS A 82 2.10 -3.71 3.74
C CYS A 82 0.66 -3.92 4.17
N VAL A 83 0.06 -5.02 3.75
CA VAL A 83 -1.35 -5.30 4.08
C VAL A 83 -1.56 -5.38 5.59
N SER A 84 -0.60 -5.92 6.34
CA SER A 84 -0.66 -5.97 7.81
C SER A 84 -0.65 -4.58 8.43
N ARG A 85 0.09 -3.65 7.85
CA ARG A 85 0.15 -2.27 8.34
C ARG A 85 -1.16 -1.53 8.07
N TRP A 86 -1.79 -1.80 6.93
CA TRP A 86 -3.10 -1.24 6.65
C TRP A 86 -4.16 -1.79 7.62
N LYS A 87 -4.13 -3.10 7.86
CA LYS A 87 -5.03 -3.76 8.81
C LYS A 87 -4.87 -3.21 10.23
N GLU A 88 -3.64 -3.00 10.66
CA GLU A 88 -3.34 -2.40 11.97
C GLU A 88 -3.96 -1.01 12.08
N ALA A 89 -3.81 -0.19 11.03
CA ALA A 89 -4.40 1.14 10.99
C ALA A 89 -5.94 1.09 10.96
N LEU A 90 -6.49 0.12 10.25
CA LEU A 90 -7.94 -0.10 10.21
C LEU A 90 -8.48 -0.37 11.61
N ASP A 91 -7.84 -1.26 12.35
CA ASP A 91 -8.24 -1.63 13.70
C ASP A 91 -8.12 -0.45 14.66
N ALA A 92 -7.22 0.48 14.40
CA ALA A 92 -7.03 1.70 15.19
C ALA A 92 -7.89 2.89 14.75
N GLY A 93 -8.66 2.72 13.66
CA GLY A 93 -9.52 3.79 13.16
C GLY A 93 -8.81 4.88 12.36
N VAL A 94 -7.61 4.61 11.87
CA VAL A 94 -6.79 5.58 11.14
C VAL A 94 -6.34 5.07 9.76
N ALA A 95 -7.04 4.08 9.21
CA ALA A 95 -6.68 3.54 7.91
C ALA A 95 -6.73 4.61 6.81
N PRO A 96 -5.68 4.69 5.97
CA PRO A 96 -5.69 5.63 4.85
C PRO A 96 -6.61 5.13 3.75
N LYS A 97 -7.01 6.04 2.87
CA LYS A 97 -7.84 5.69 1.72
C LYS A 97 -7.05 4.83 0.75
N VAL A 98 -7.76 3.97 0.03
CA VAL A 98 -7.15 3.00 -0.90
C VAL A 98 -7.66 3.18 -2.31
N ASP A 99 -6.79 2.92 -3.28
CA ASP A 99 -7.16 2.81 -4.68
C ASP A 99 -7.39 1.33 -4.97
N LEU A 100 -8.65 0.93 -5.11
CA LEU A 100 -9.02 -0.48 -5.31
C LEU A 100 -8.43 -1.06 -6.59
N ARG A 101 -8.34 -0.25 -7.65
CA ARG A 101 -7.80 -0.72 -8.94
C ARG A 101 -6.31 -0.99 -8.89
N ALA A 102 -5.62 -0.40 -7.94
CA ALA A 102 -4.18 -0.55 -7.77
C ALA A 102 -3.81 -1.38 -6.54
N THR A 103 -4.81 -2.01 -5.89
CA THR A 103 -4.60 -2.90 -4.73
C THR A 103 -4.65 -4.33 -5.20
N HIS A 104 -3.59 -5.09 -4.89
CA HIS A 104 -3.44 -6.47 -5.36
C HIS A 104 -4.51 -7.39 -4.77
N ILE A 105 -5.03 -8.31 -5.59
CA ILE A 105 -6.11 -9.21 -5.17
C ILE A 105 -5.75 -10.06 -3.96
N SER A 106 -4.47 -10.37 -3.77
CA SER A 106 -4.01 -11.15 -2.62
C SER A 106 -4.26 -10.45 -1.28
N ALA A 107 -4.53 -9.14 -1.28
CA ALA A 107 -4.91 -8.44 -0.07
C ALA A 107 -6.18 -9.04 0.55
N LEU A 108 -7.03 -9.67 -0.25
CA LEU A 108 -8.28 -10.27 0.22
C LEU A 108 -8.05 -11.51 1.10
N GLU A 109 -6.82 -12.02 1.18
CA GLU A 109 -6.47 -13.08 2.11
C GLU A 109 -6.32 -12.55 3.54
N TRP A 110 -6.21 -11.23 3.71
CA TRP A 110 -5.94 -10.57 4.99
C TRP A 110 -7.04 -9.62 5.43
N VAL A 111 -7.71 -8.97 4.48
CA VAL A 111 -8.79 -8.02 4.73
C VAL A 111 -9.93 -8.31 3.77
N THR A 112 -11.14 -7.87 4.12
CA THR A 112 -12.30 -8.09 3.25
C THR A 112 -12.42 -6.98 2.21
N LEU A 113 -13.09 -7.28 1.09
CA LEU A 113 -13.39 -6.27 0.09
C LEU A 113 -14.26 -5.15 0.68
N ASP A 114 -15.19 -5.48 1.56
CA ASP A 114 -16.04 -4.48 2.21
C ASP A 114 -15.22 -3.51 3.07
N GLU A 115 -14.21 -4.01 3.78
CA GLU A 115 -13.30 -3.15 4.55
C GLU A 115 -12.54 -2.19 3.64
N LEU A 116 -12.04 -2.69 2.51
CA LEU A 116 -11.34 -1.86 1.54
C LEU A 116 -12.28 -0.83 0.90
N ARG A 117 -13.51 -1.25 0.52
CA ARG A 117 -14.49 -0.34 -0.09
C ARG A 117 -14.90 0.79 0.84
N ALA A 118 -14.98 0.52 2.13
CA ALA A 118 -15.32 1.55 3.11
C ALA A 118 -14.28 2.68 3.14
N HIS A 119 -13.07 2.42 2.66
CA HIS A 119 -11.97 3.39 2.63
C HIS A 119 -11.55 3.72 1.19
N ALA A 120 -12.34 3.37 0.19
CA ALA A 120 -11.99 3.60 -1.21
C ALA A 120 -11.95 5.10 -1.56
N LEU A 121 -11.02 5.43 -2.45
CA LEU A 121 -10.95 6.77 -3.06
C LEU A 121 -12.20 7.05 -3.89
#